data_801fb791db7101f5211b6588b72f2892
#
_entry.id   801fb791db7101f5211b6588b72f2892
#
_cell.length_a   1.000
_cell.length_b   1.000
_cell.length_c   1.000
_cell.angle_alpha   90.00
_cell.angle_beta   90.00
_cell.angle_gamma   90.00
#
_symmetry.space_group_name_H-M   'P 1'
#
loop_
_entity.id
_entity.type
_entity.pdbx_description
1 polymer ?
#
loop_
_entity_poly.entity_id
_entity_poly.type
_entity_poly.pdbx_seq_one_letter_code
_entity_poly.pdbx_strand_id
1 'polypeptide(L)'
;METQYGLAKGGSCLVSNMATALDEDIKLNYTIDRLCDNFADLDDEYEKIIWRNYINEVKKHINTKEPIAIFDDSDINKEYSKKLEDLDRVRDASSPDKRIVNGYNVCEAVLLSKNTNQPISVYSKIYSCKSKNFKSKNTYTLDSIKAVENIVGKKFIGIFDRGYDDKKIFDYMDKKEHSFIVRLEDTRTLLFKGKKKSVEEVAKSRKGKIAMKVLFDDNEEYELMLSYTKATLPYNKKEYTLVIVYGLSEDKPMKLLTNIKIESKEDVIRIVRLYLSRWRIEEHFRGKKQEYDFENMRVRTLKSMNNLNMMLTIHLGHIAILADKIDSKLLIIKIIYASKSLRSKTIVWLSQIARGMKEILKYAHEGIKRWQDIEVRDPRQLSLKL
;
A
#
# COMPACT_ATOMS: atom_id res chain seq x y z
N MET A 1 13.84 15.24 -8.84
CA MET A 1 14.47 14.26 -9.71
C MET A 1 15.62 13.53 -9.03
N GLU A 2 16.55 14.22 -8.39
CA GLU A 2 17.67 13.65 -7.62
C GLU A 2 17.23 12.57 -6.63
N THR A 3 16.20 12.85 -5.82
CA THR A 3 15.65 11.86 -4.86
C THR A 3 15.19 10.60 -5.54
N GLN A 4 14.51 10.68 -6.70
CA GLN A 4 14.04 9.50 -7.44
C GLN A 4 15.21 8.67 -7.97
N TYR A 5 16.24 9.33 -8.51
CA TYR A 5 17.45 8.65 -8.96
C TYR A 5 18.24 8.05 -7.78
N GLY A 6 18.37 8.82 -6.68
CA GLY A 6 19.02 8.36 -5.46
C GLY A 6 18.32 7.12 -4.86
N LEU A 7 16.97 7.09 -4.86
CA LEU A 7 16.20 5.91 -4.46
C LEU A 7 16.43 4.73 -5.41
N ALA A 8 16.36 4.96 -6.72
CA ALA A 8 16.50 3.89 -7.71
C ALA A 8 17.90 3.26 -7.70
N LYS A 9 18.97 4.06 -7.66
CA LYS A 9 20.37 3.61 -7.66
C LYS A 9 20.84 3.19 -6.27
N GLY A 10 20.49 3.95 -5.23
CA GLY A 10 20.89 3.68 -3.84
C GLY A 10 20.10 2.53 -3.22
N GLY A 11 18.82 2.37 -3.57
CA GLY A 11 17.93 1.36 -2.99
C GLY A 11 17.74 1.55 -1.49
N SER A 12 17.65 2.80 -1.02
CA SER A 12 17.53 3.06 0.43
C SER A 12 16.94 4.44 0.70
N CYS A 13 16.12 4.56 1.75
CA CYS A 13 15.64 5.84 2.31
C CYS A 13 16.69 6.52 3.22
N LEU A 14 17.86 5.94 3.39
CA LEU A 14 18.95 6.59 4.10
C LEU A 14 19.55 7.67 3.20
N VAL A 15 19.45 8.94 3.62
CA VAL A 15 19.87 10.09 2.80
C VAL A 15 21.34 9.99 2.37
N SER A 16 22.22 9.44 3.23
CA SER A 16 23.63 9.20 2.87
C SER A 16 23.79 8.23 1.72
N ASN A 17 22.94 7.19 1.62
CA ASN A 17 22.99 6.23 0.52
C ASN A 17 22.49 6.87 -0.77
N MET A 18 21.45 7.72 -0.69
CA MET A 18 20.98 8.49 -1.85
C MET A 18 22.07 9.47 -2.32
N ALA A 19 22.70 10.20 -1.40
CA ALA A 19 23.78 11.14 -1.70
C ALA A 19 24.99 10.42 -2.36
N THR A 20 25.39 9.28 -1.83
CA THR A 20 26.43 8.44 -2.45
C THR A 20 26.05 7.98 -3.85
N ALA A 21 24.76 7.66 -4.08
CA ALA A 21 24.27 7.24 -5.38
C ALA A 21 24.24 8.36 -6.43
N LEU A 22 24.12 9.62 -5.98
CA LEU A 22 24.20 10.80 -6.86
C LEU A 22 25.59 11.00 -7.45
N ASP A 23 26.63 10.62 -6.71
CA ASP A 23 28.04 10.65 -7.15
C ASP A 23 28.48 12.02 -7.66
N GLU A 24 28.24 13.06 -6.88
CA GLU A 24 28.57 14.46 -7.21
C GLU A 24 30.03 14.80 -6.88
N ASP A 25 30.65 15.68 -7.68
CA ASP A 25 32.03 16.17 -7.48
C ASP A 25 32.18 17.15 -6.32
N ILE A 26 31.40 16.97 -5.23
CA ILE A 26 31.44 17.77 -4.01
C ILE A 26 31.57 16.86 -2.79
N LYS A 27 31.92 17.41 -1.63
CA LYS A 27 31.96 16.62 -0.41
C LYS A 27 30.60 16.01 -0.10
N LEU A 28 30.56 14.73 0.18
CA LEU A 28 29.34 13.95 0.42
C LEU A 28 28.40 14.60 1.46
N ASN A 29 28.97 15.24 2.49
CA ASN A 29 28.15 15.90 3.52
C ASN A 29 27.33 17.06 2.95
N TYR A 30 27.83 17.81 1.97
CA TYR A 30 27.06 18.90 1.35
C TYR A 30 25.86 18.36 0.56
N THR A 31 26.03 17.23 -0.12
CA THR A 31 24.90 16.56 -0.80
C THR A 31 23.88 16.04 0.22
N ILE A 32 24.34 15.46 1.35
CA ILE A 32 23.45 14.99 2.42
C ILE A 32 22.67 16.15 3.02
N ASP A 33 23.36 17.24 3.39
CA ASP A 33 22.73 18.41 4.02
C ASP A 33 21.69 19.02 3.05
N ARG A 34 22.05 19.24 1.79
CA ARG A 34 21.15 19.75 0.77
C ARG A 34 19.90 18.88 0.59
N LEU A 35 20.04 17.55 0.58
CA LEU A 35 18.89 16.64 0.48
C LEU A 35 18.02 16.71 1.75
N CYS A 36 18.64 16.79 2.94
CA CYS A 36 17.92 16.93 4.21
C CYS A 36 17.13 18.25 4.25
N ASP A 37 17.75 19.35 3.84
CA ASP A 37 17.12 20.66 3.77
C ASP A 37 15.96 20.66 2.78
N ASN A 38 16.13 20.07 1.61
CA ASN A 38 15.05 19.90 0.63
C ASN A 38 13.84 19.12 1.20
N PHE A 39 14.07 18.11 2.05
CA PHE A 39 12.96 17.42 2.72
C PHE A 39 12.34 18.25 3.86
N ALA A 40 13.10 19.10 4.53
CA ALA A 40 12.60 19.97 5.60
C ALA A 40 11.78 21.15 5.05
N ASP A 41 12.29 21.76 3.99
CA ASP A 41 11.81 23.03 3.45
C ASP A 41 10.90 22.88 2.23
N LEU A 42 10.57 21.64 1.82
CA LEU A 42 9.64 21.44 0.71
C LEU A 42 8.35 22.21 0.97
N ASP A 43 8.08 23.15 0.07
CA ASP A 43 6.88 23.98 0.13
C ASP A 43 5.61 23.17 -0.12
N ASP A 44 4.55 23.45 0.63
CA ASP A 44 3.28 22.72 0.54
C ASP A 44 2.62 22.84 -0.84
N GLU A 45 2.88 23.90 -1.60
CA GLU A 45 2.41 24.07 -2.98
C GLU A 45 3.16 23.14 -3.94
N TYR A 46 4.50 23.06 -3.80
CA TYR A 46 5.30 22.12 -4.59
C TYR A 46 4.97 20.68 -4.25
N GLU A 47 4.75 20.33 -2.97
CA GLU A 47 4.26 19.01 -2.54
C GLU A 47 2.98 18.66 -3.29
N LYS A 48 1.99 19.55 -3.30
CA LYS A 48 0.71 19.35 -4.00
C LYS A 48 0.88 19.19 -5.51
N ILE A 49 1.79 19.96 -6.14
CA ILE A 49 2.07 19.86 -7.58
C ILE A 49 2.68 18.51 -7.91
N ILE A 50 3.70 18.08 -7.17
CA ILE A 50 4.36 16.78 -7.35
C ILE A 50 3.34 15.64 -7.21
N TRP A 51 2.56 15.68 -6.13
CA TRP A 51 1.55 14.68 -5.86
C TRP A 51 0.45 14.65 -6.94
N ARG A 52 -0.05 15.81 -7.36
CA ARG A 52 -1.05 15.93 -8.43
C ARG A 52 -0.54 15.34 -9.75
N ASN A 53 0.71 15.61 -10.12
CA ASN A 53 1.29 15.07 -11.35
C ASN A 53 1.40 13.55 -11.30
N TYR A 54 1.84 13.00 -10.17
CA TYR A 54 1.86 11.57 -9.92
C TYR A 54 0.46 10.96 -10.02
N ILE A 55 -0.54 11.53 -9.35
CA ILE A 55 -1.93 11.04 -9.39
C ILE A 55 -2.52 11.09 -10.80
N ASN A 56 -2.18 12.11 -11.59
CA ASN A 56 -2.61 12.17 -12.99
C ASN A 56 -2.05 11.00 -13.82
N GLU A 57 -0.84 10.56 -13.53
CA GLU A 57 -0.28 9.35 -14.15
C GLU A 57 -1.00 8.08 -13.64
N VAL A 58 -1.18 7.95 -12.33
CA VAL A 58 -1.88 6.80 -11.71
C VAL A 58 -3.25 6.58 -12.34
N LYS A 59 -4.03 7.64 -12.57
CA LYS A 59 -5.38 7.57 -13.17
C LYS A 59 -5.42 6.84 -14.51
N LYS A 60 -4.33 6.83 -15.27
CA LYS A 60 -4.24 6.13 -16.57
C LYS A 60 -4.08 4.61 -16.41
N HIS A 61 -3.65 4.17 -15.22
CA HIS A 61 -3.25 2.78 -14.96
C HIS A 61 -4.19 2.01 -14.02
N ILE A 62 -5.17 2.65 -13.42
CA ILE A 62 -6.16 2.01 -12.55
C ILE A 62 -7.37 1.51 -13.35
N ASN A 63 -8.09 0.52 -12.79
CA ASN A 63 -9.37 0.08 -13.36
C ASN A 63 -10.43 1.14 -13.11
N THR A 64 -10.80 1.87 -14.19
CA THR A 64 -11.83 2.90 -14.09
C THR A 64 -13.25 2.37 -14.10
N LYS A 65 -13.54 1.14 -14.47
CA LYS A 65 -14.90 0.57 -14.44
C LYS A 65 -15.28 0.16 -13.02
N GLU A 66 -14.39 -0.52 -12.34
CA GLU A 66 -14.56 -1.01 -10.97
C GLU A 66 -13.25 -0.82 -10.21
N PRO A 67 -13.01 0.37 -9.65
CA PRO A 67 -11.80 0.63 -8.90
C PRO A 67 -11.79 -0.16 -7.59
N ILE A 68 -10.66 -0.78 -7.28
CA ILE A 68 -10.43 -1.56 -6.06
C ILE A 68 -9.36 -0.84 -5.27
N ALA A 69 -9.69 -0.44 -4.04
CA ALA A 69 -8.78 0.18 -3.11
C ALA A 69 -8.55 -0.72 -1.89
N ILE A 70 -7.29 -0.86 -1.48
CA ILE A 70 -6.91 -1.62 -0.28
C ILE A 70 -6.34 -0.63 0.72
N PHE A 71 -6.80 -0.72 1.96
CA PHE A 71 -6.40 0.14 3.07
C PHE A 71 -5.75 -0.71 4.14
N ASP A 72 -4.57 -0.29 4.61
CA ASP A 72 -3.89 -0.96 5.70
C ASP A 72 -2.97 0.00 6.44
N ASP A 73 -2.65 -0.32 7.69
CA ASP A 73 -1.70 0.40 8.52
C ASP A 73 -0.43 -0.44 8.70
N SER A 74 0.70 0.25 8.83
CA SER A 74 1.97 -0.36 9.19
C SER A 74 2.66 0.47 10.25
N ASP A 75 3.78 -0.01 10.75
CA ASP A 75 4.67 0.68 11.68
C ASP A 75 6.02 1.00 11.03
N ILE A 76 6.67 2.00 11.58
CA ILE A 76 8.10 2.30 11.36
C ILE A 76 8.80 2.12 12.69
N ASN A 77 9.60 1.06 12.80
CA ASN A 77 10.38 0.79 14.00
C ASN A 77 11.54 1.78 14.12
N LYS A 78 11.68 2.41 15.29
CA LYS A 78 12.73 3.37 15.66
C LYS A 78 13.27 3.06 17.06
N GLU A 79 13.43 1.79 17.38
CA GLU A 79 13.73 1.27 18.72
C GLU A 79 14.80 2.07 19.46
N TYR A 80 15.90 2.40 18.79
CA TYR A 80 17.06 3.07 19.39
C TYR A 80 17.01 4.60 19.30
N SER A 81 16.01 5.16 18.64
CA SER A 81 15.88 6.62 18.49
C SER A 81 15.35 7.25 19.77
N LYS A 82 15.89 8.45 20.11
CA LYS A 82 15.50 9.19 21.33
C LYS A 82 15.08 10.64 21.05
N LYS A 83 15.45 11.20 19.90
CA LYS A 83 15.34 12.64 19.62
C LYS A 83 14.58 12.96 18.33
N LEU A 84 13.76 12.04 17.85
CA LEU A 84 12.88 12.30 16.71
C LEU A 84 11.63 13.04 17.18
N GLU A 85 11.10 13.93 16.34
CA GLU A 85 9.90 14.70 16.61
C GLU A 85 8.70 13.76 16.90
N ASP A 86 7.97 14.03 17.97
CA ASP A 86 6.75 13.28 18.38
C ASP A 86 6.95 11.75 18.41
N LEU A 87 8.15 11.26 18.75
CA LEU A 87 8.46 9.83 18.77
C LEU A 87 7.49 9.07 19.69
N ASP A 88 6.76 8.13 19.13
CA ASP A 88 5.69 7.37 19.79
C ASP A 88 6.12 5.95 20.15
N ARG A 89 5.20 5.19 20.69
CA ARG A 89 5.30 3.76 20.95
C ARG A 89 4.37 3.00 20.01
N VAL A 90 4.94 2.12 19.21
CA VAL A 90 4.22 1.31 18.23
C VAL A 90 4.43 -0.17 18.50
N ARG A 91 3.51 -0.99 18.04
CA ARG A 91 3.64 -2.44 18.08
C ARG A 91 4.43 -2.87 16.87
N ASP A 92 5.59 -3.45 17.09
CA ASP A 92 6.41 -4.03 16.02
C ASP A 92 5.70 -5.26 15.43
N ALA A 93 5.07 -5.07 14.27
CA ALA A 93 4.36 -6.15 13.58
C ALA A 93 5.30 -7.21 12.99
N SER A 94 6.58 -6.87 12.78
CA SER A 94 7.59 -7.77 12.23
C SER A 94 8.22 -8.69 13.29
N SER A 95 8.13 -8.31 14.57
CA SER A 95 8.65 -9.12 15.67
C SER A 95 7.70 -10.27 16.03
N PRO A 96 8.20 -11.51 16.22
CA PRO A 96 7.39 -12.63 16.69
C PRO A 96 6.67 -12.31 18.02
N ASP A 97 7.36 -11.60 18.92
CA ASP A 97 6.84 -11.23 20.24
C ASP A 97 5.91 -10.03 20.22
N LYS A 98 5.73 -9.40 19.06
CA LYS A 98 4.88 -8.21 18.86
C LYS A 98 5.13 -7.13 19.92
N ARG A 99 6.41 -6.94 20.27
CA ARG A 99 6.86 -6.01 21.31
C ARG A 99 6.50 -4.56 20.97
N ILE A 100 6.42 -3.74 22.00
CA ILE A 100 6.18 -2.31 21.85
C ILE A 100 7.53 -1.59 21.84
N VAL A 101 7.82 -0.90 20.74
CA VAL A 101 9.06 -0.16 20.49
C VAL A 101 8.80 1.31 20.19
N ASN A 102 9.84 2.13 20.19
CA ASN A 102 9.75 3.50 19.68
C ASN A 102 9.51 3.47 18.16
N GLY A 103 8.65 4.34 17.66
CA GLY A 103 8.34 4.36 16.25
C GLY A 103 7.20 5.28 15.86
N TYR A 104 6.70 5.09 14.64
CA TYR A 104 5.57 5.82 14.06
C TYR A 104 4.60 4.86 13.41
N ASN A 105 3.35 5.30 13.26
CA ASN A 105 2.37 4.59 12.46
C ASN A 105 2.38 5.13 11.02
N VAL A 106 2.02 4.27 10.08
CA VAL A 106 1.83 4.63 8.66
C VAL A 106 0.45 4.18 8.24
N CYS A 107 -0.37 5.10 7.76
CA CYS A 107 -1.64 4.77 7.12
C CYS A 107 -1.44 4.83 5.60
N GLU A 108 -1.84 3.78 4.90
CA GLU A 108 -1.63 3.62 3.47
C GLU A 108 -2.92 3.24 2.76
N ALA A 109 -3.11 3.76 1.54
CA ALA A 109 -4.11 3.27 0.61
C ALA A 109 -3.49 3.02 -0.76
N VAL A 110 -3.77 1.86 -1.33
CA VAL A 110 -3.34 1.51 -2.69
C VAL A 110 -4.55 1.27 -3.58
N LEU A 111 -4.44 1.65 -4.85
CA LEU A 111 -5.36 1.25 -5.91
C LEU A 111 -4.74 0.13 -6.72
N LEU A 112 -5.53 -0.88 -7.08
CA LEU A 112 -5.05 -1.95 -7.94
C LEU A 112 -4.99 -1.49 -9.40
N SER A 113 -3.88 -1.80 -10.06
CA SER A 113 -3.70 -1.53 -11.49
C SER A 113 -4.63 -2.38 -12.35
N LYS A 114 -4.93 -1.90 -13.55
CA LYS A 114 -5.97 -2.47 -14.43
C LYS A 114 -5.60 -3.81 -15.07
N ASN A 115 -4.32 -4.09 -15.31
CA ASN A 115 -3.89 -5.27 -16.08
C ASN A 115 -3.40 -6.41 -15.17
N THR A 116 -2.60 -6.08 -14.15
CA THR A 116 -1.90 -7.09 -13.34
C THR A 116 -2.19 -6.97 -11.84
N ASN A 117 -3.11 -6.10 -11.45
CA ASN A 117 -3.47 -5.84 -10.04
C ASN A 117 -2.26 -5.45 -9.16
N GLN A 118 -1.29 -4.69 -9.73
CA GLN A 118 -0.19 -4.15 -8.93
C GLN A 118 -0.70 -3.08 -7.95
N PRO A 119 -0.17 -3.03 -6.72
CA PRO A 119 -0.56 -2.03 -5.75
C PRO A 119 0.10 -0.69 -6.07
N ILE A 120 -0.68 0.28 -6.51
CA ILE A 120 -0.24 1.65 -6.75
C ILE A 120 -0.67 2.49 -5.55
N SER A 121 0.28 2.93 -4.71
CA SER A 121 -0.05 3.73 -3.54
C SER A 121 -0.55 5.12 -3.94
N VAL A 122 -1.66 5.52 -3.33
CA VAL A 122 -2.36 6.79 -3.61
C VAL A 122 -2.60 7.63 -2.35
N TYR A 123 -2.24 7.10 -1.22
CA TYR A 123 -2.19 7.79 0.06
C TYR A 123 -1.19 7.09 0.95
N SER A 124 -0.28 7.86 1.53
CA SER A 124 0.68 7.35 2.50
C SER A 124 0.99 8.45 3.50
N LYS A 125 0.67 8.24 4.77
CA LYS A 125 0.89 9.23 5.82
C LYS A 125 1.53 8.61 7.05
N ILE A 126 2.72 9.12 7.39
CA ILE A 126 3.38 8.83 8.68
C ILE A 126 2.77 9.74 9.73
N TYR A 127 2.35 9.16 10.85
CA TYR A 127 1.77 9.90 11.96
C TYR A 127 2.19 9.35 13.32
N SER A 128 2.04 10.20 14.35
CA SER A 128 2.27 9.85 15.74
C SER A 128 1.03 10.15 16.58
N CYS A 129 0.71 9.26 17.51
CA CYS A 129 -0.36 9.52 18.49
C CYS A 129 0.04 10.60 19.51
N LYS A 130 1.33 10.97 19.57
CA LYS A 130 1.84 12.07 20.42
C LYS A 130 1.77 13.45 19.77
N SER A 131 1.53 13.51 18.45
CA SER A 131 1.42 14.80 17.77
C SER A 131 0.27 15.63 18.31
N LYS A 132 0.49 16.93 18.51
CA LYS A 132 -0.51 17.87 19.03
C LYS A 132 -1.82 17.85 18.25
N ASN A 133 -1.74 17.59 16.95
CA ASN A 133 -2.89 17.56 16.03
C ASN A 133 -3.53 16.18 15.88
N PHE A 134 -3.02 15.16 16.58
CA PHE A 134 -3.58 13.81 16.51
C PHE A 134 -4.99 13.78 17.12
N LYS A 135 -5.95 13.26 16.36
CA LYS A 135 -7.33 13.07 16.81
C LYS A 135 -7.64 11.59 17.07
N SER A 136 -7.43 10.77 16.08
CA SER A 136 -7.62 9.31 16.17
C SER A 136 -7.05 8.64 14.92
N LYS A 137 -6.76 7.34 15.00
CA LYS A 137 -6.38 6.53 13.84
C LYS A 137 -7.44 6.59 12.73
N ASN A 138 -8.71 6.52 13.11
CA ASN A 138 -9.83 6.61 12.16
C ASN A 138 -9.84 7.90 11.33
N THR A 139 -9.24 8.99 11.82
CA THR A 139 -9.11 10.23 11.04
C THR A 139 -8.25 9.98 9.80
N TYR A 140 -7.09 9.35 9.97
CA TYR A 140 -6.20 9.01 8.84
C TYR A 140 -6.83 8.00 7.88
N THR A 141 -7.55 7.00 8.40
CA THR A 141 -8.33 6.07 7.59
C THR A 141 -9.38 6.79 6.75
N LEU A 142 -10.17 7.68 7.36
CA LEU A 142 -11.19 8.45 6.62
C LEU A 142 -10.56 9.41 5.61
N ASP A 143 -9.40 9.98 5.90
CA ASP A 143 -8.68 10.85 4.96
C ASP A 143 -8.10 10.04 3.79
N SER A 144 -7.62 8.81 4.03
CA SER A 144 -7.20 7.90 2.97
C SER A 144 -8.37 7.49 2.05
N ILE A 145 -9.56 7.23 2.62
CA ILE A 145 -10.77 6.93 1.85
C ILE A 145 -11.17 8.14 0.98
N LYS A 146 -11.16 9.36 1.54
CA LYS A 146 -11.43 10.60 0.78
C LYS A 146 -10.39 10.84 -0.32
N ALA A 147 -9.12 10.53 -0.06
CA ALA A 147 -8.09 10.62 -1.09
C ALA A 147 -8.40 9.70 -2.28
N VAL A 148 -8.79 8.46 -2.02
CA VAL A 148 -9.24 7.52 -3.05
C VAL A 148 -10.48 8.06 -3.79
N GLU A 149 -11.51 8.56 -3.07
CA GLU A 149 -12.70 9.19 -3.68
C GLU A 149 -12.33 10.29 -4.69
N ASN A 150 -11.44 11.19 -4.28
CA ASN A 150 -11.01 12.33 -5.10
C ASN A 150 -10.22 11.88 -6.35
N ILE A 151 -9.50 10.78 -6.25
CA ILE A 151 -8.72 10.24 -7.37
C ILE A 151 -9.63 9.53 -8.37
N VAL A 152 -10.49 8.67 -7.85
CA VAL A 152 -11.37 7.82 -8.67
C VAL A 152 -12.56 8.61 -9.23
N GLY A 153 -13.05 9.62 -8.49
CA GLY A 153 -14.19 10.46 -8.88
C GLY A 153 -15.53 9.74 -8.96
N LYS A 154 -15.64 8.53 -8.40
CA LYS A 154 -16.83 7.69 -8.42
C LYS A 154 -16.78 6.61 -7.32
N LYS A 155 -17.79 5.72 -7.32
CA LYS A 155 -17.85 4.57 -6.40
C LYS A 155 -16.71 3.60 -6.66
N PHE A 156 -16.20 2.99 -5.58
CA PHE A 156 -15.13 1.99 -5.60
C PHE A 156 -15.43 0.87 -4.60
N ILE A 157 -14.64 -0.20 -4.64
CA ILE A 157 -14.65 -1.28 -3.66
C ILE A 157 -13.48 -1.06 -2.71
N GLY A 158 -13.77 -0.83 -1.42
CA GLY A 158 -12.76 -0.76 -0.36
C GLY A 158 -12.53 -2.13 0.28
N ILE A 159 -11.28 -2.53 0.42
CA ILE A 159 -10.89 -3.77 1.09
C ILE A 159 -10.12 -3.40 2.35
N PHE A 160 -10.55 -3.96 3.48
CA PHE A 160 -10.04 -3.59 4.80
C PHE A 160 -9.74 -4.84 5.63
N ASP A 161 -8.64 -4.81 6.40
CA ASP A 161 -8.36 -5.87 7.36
C ASP A 161 -9.19 -5.72 8.64
N ARG A 162 -9.03 -6.65 9.55
CA ARG A 162 -9.72 -6.75 10.83
C ARG A 162 -9.58 -5.50 11.71
N GLY A 163 -8.45 -4.81 11.63
CA GLY A 163 -8.23 -3.55 12.35
C GLY A 163 -9.17 -2.40 11.96
N TYR A 164 -9.89 -2.54 10.85
CA TYR A 164 -10.85 -1.57 10.34
C TYR A 164 -12.32 -1.95 10.61
N ASP A 165 -12.57 -2.94 11.47
CA ASP A 165 -13.91 -3.30 11.91
C ASP A 165 -14.50 -2.21 12.83
N ASP A 166 -14.83 -1.06 12.25
CA ASP A 166 -15.28 0.14 12.95
C ASP A 166 -16.55 0.73 12.30
N LYS A 167 -17.49 1.12 13.18
CA LYS A 167 -18.74 1.74 12.79
C LYS A 167 -18.56 2.98 11.91
N LYS A 168 -17.57 3.83 12.20
CA LYS A 168 -17.35 5.08 11.45
C LYS A 168 -16.96 4.81 10.00
N ILE A 169 -16.22 3.73 9.77
CA ILE A 169 -15.81 3.31 8.42
C ILE A 169 -17.02 2.77 7.67
N PHE A 170 -17.80 1.88 8.27
CA PHE A 170 -19.00 1.33 7.63
C PHE A 170 -20.02 2.42 7.28
N ASP A 171 -20.32 3.31 8.25
CA ASP A 171 -21.25 4.41 8.03
C ASP A 171 -20.77 5.37 6.94
N TYR A 172 -19.45 5.64 6.87
CA TYR A 172 -18.89 6.49 5.83
C TYR A 172 -19.03 5.85 4.44
N MET A 173 -18.61 4.60 4.30
CA MET A 173 -18.69 3.86 3.04
C MET A 173 -20.12 3.74 2.56
N ASP A 174 -21.04 3.43 3.45
CA ASP A 174 -22.47 3.34 3.13
C ASP A 174 -23.10 4.69 2.76
N LYS A 175 -22.77 5.75 3.50
CA LYS A 175 -23.27 7.10 3.22
C LYS A 175 -22.83 7.60 1.83
N LYS A 176 -21.65 7.20 1.42
CA LYS A 176 -21.05 7.52 0.12
C LYS A 176 -21.40 6.50 -0.96
N GLU A 177 -22.17 5.48 -0.60
CA GLU A 177 -22.56 4.38 -1.50
C GLU A 177 -21.36 3.64 -2.12
N HIS A 178 -20.22 3.61 -1.41
CA HIS A 178 -19.09 2.75 -1.79
C HIS A 178 -19.35 1.31 -1.38
N SER A 179 -18.81 0.39 -2.14
CA SER A 179 -18.79 -1.02 -1.75
C SER A 179 -17.61 -1.28 -0.82
N PHE A 180 -17.75 -2.25 0.09
CA PHE A 180 -16.66 -2.64 0.95
C PHE A 180 -16.63 -4.15 1.24
N ILE A 181 -15.45 -4.64 1.58
CA ILE A 181 -15.22 -5.97 2.13
C ILE A 181 -14.30 -5.79 3.34
N VAL A 182 -14.78 -6.12 4.53
CA VAL A 182 -14.04 -5.97 5.78
C VAL A 182 -13.97 -7.31 6.49
N ARG A 183 -12.77 -7.71 6.93
CA ARG A 183 -12.62 -8.84 7.85
C ARG A 183 -13.09 -8.43 9.24
N LEU A 184 -13.99 -9.21 9.83
CA LEU A 184 -14.55 -8.90 11.13
C LEU A 184 -13.75 -9.53 12.28
N GLU A 185 -13.80 -8.86 13.44
CA GLU A 185 -13.39 -9.43 14.71
C GLU A 185 -14.36 -10.54 15.13
N ASP A 186 -13.84 -11.60 15.77
CA ASP A 186 -14.64 -12.73 16.22
C ASP A 186 -15.75 -12.35 17.21
N THR A 187 -15.47 -11.31 18.00
CA THR A 187 -16.35 -10.77 19.05
C THR A 187 -17.39 -9.78 18.54
N ARG A 188 -17.30 -9.35 17.26
CA ARG A 188 -18.27 -8.42 16.67
C ARG A 188 -19.69 -8.96 16.82
N THR A 189 -20.58 -8.15 17.40
CA THR A 189 -21.99 -8.50 17.55
C THR A 189 -22.79 -8.20 16.28
N LEU A 190 -23.56 -9.16 15.83
CA LEU A 190 -24.52 -9.05 14.73
C LEU A 190 -25.92 -9.36 15.21
N LEU A 191 -26.93 -8.84 14.52
CA LEU A 191 -28.31 -9.36 14.60
C LEU A 191 -28.45 -10.45 13.51
N PHE A 192 -28.59 -11.68 13.96
CA PHE A 192 -28.78 -12.85 13.11
C PHE A 192 -30.07 -13.56 13.46
N LYS A 193 -31.00 -13.65 12.51
CA LYS A 193 -32.35 -14.21 12.73
C LYS A 193 -33.05 -13.58 13.94
N GLY A 194 -32.98 -12.25 14.06
CA GLY A 194 -33.60 -11.48 15.15
C GLY A 194 -32.91 -11.55 16.51
N LYS A 195 -31.82 -12.30 16.66
CA LYS A 195 -31.07 -12.45 17.92
C LYS A 195 -29.68 -11.86 17.81
N LYS A 196 -29.19 -11.23 18.89
CA LYS A 196 -27.80 -10.80 19.01
C LYS A 196 -26.90 -12.04 19.12
N LYS A 197 -25.92 -12.15 18.25
CA LYS A 197 -24.90 -13.20 18.25
C LYS A 197 -23.55 -12.60 17.90
N SER A 198 -22.47 -13.20 18.39
CA SER A 198 -21.14 -12.88 17.90
C SER A 198 -20.93 -13.43 16.48
N VAL A 199 -20.03 -12.84 15.73
CA VAL A 199 -19.65 -13.31 14.38
C VAL A 199 -19.14 -14.76 14.45
N GLU A 200 -18.42 -15.12 15.52
CA GLU A 200 -17.95 -16.49 15.74
C GLU A 200 -19.09 -17.47 15.93
N GLU A 201 -20.12 -17.16 16.73
CA GLU A 201 -21.30 -17.99 16.91
C GLU A 201 -22.07 -18.19 15.61
N VAL A 202 -22.19 -17.12 14.80
CA VAL A 202 -22.82 -17.23 13.48
C VAL A 202 -21.99 -18.17 12.58
N ALA A 203 -20.66 -18.01 12.55
CA ALA A 203 -19.78 -18.87 11.75
C ALA A 203 -19.86 -20.34 12.15
N LYS A 204 -19.85 -20.65 13.46
CA LYS A 204 -20.02 -22.02 13.98
C LYS A 204 -21.36 -22.67 13.60
N SER A 205 -22.39 -21.86 13.40
CA SER A 205 -23.73 -22.35 12.98
C SER A 205 -23.83 -22.64 11.47
N ARG A 206 -22.76 -22.39 10.69
CA ARG A 206 -22.74 -22.52 9.23
C ARG A 206 -21.75 -23.60 8.80
N LYS A 207 -21.96 -24.11 7.60
CA LYS A 207 -21.04 -25.05 6.94
C LYS A 207 -20.73 -24.57 5.54
N GLY A 208 -19.51 -24.76 5.08
CA GLY A 208 -19.11 -24.49 3.72
C GLY A 208 -19.90 -25.33 2.72
N LYS A 209 -20.46 -24.69 1.69
CA LYS A 209 -21.25 -25.34 0.63
C LYS A 209 -20.79 -24.98 -0.77
N ILE A 210 -19.93 -23.99 -0.90
CA ILE A 210 -19.39 -23.50 -2.18
C ILE A 210 -17.90 -23.79 -2.15
N ALA A 211 -17.43 -24.65 -3.03
CA ALA A 211 -16.02 -24.95 -3.19
C ALA A 211 -15.35 -23.85 -4.04
N MET A 212 -14.15 -23.48 -3.67
CA MET A 212 -13.31 -22.53 -4.39
C MET A 212 -11.86 -22.99 -4.34
N LYS A 213 -11.21 -23.05 -5.49
CA LYS A 213 -9.77 -23.31 -5.58
C LYS A 213 -9.00 -22.00 -5.67
N VAL A 214 -7.93 -21.92 -4.92
CA VAL A 214 -7.01 -20.76 -4.87
C VAL A 214 -5.59 -21.26 -4.97
N LEU A 215 -4.81 -20.61 -5.84
CA LEU A 215 -3.37 -20.81 -5.93
C LEU A 215 -2.69 -19.72 -5.12
N PHE A 216 -1.90 -20.08 -4.12
CA PHE A 216 -1.07 -19.17 -3.34
C PHE A 216 0.38 -19.12 -3.89
N ASP A 217 1.19 -18.28 -3.27
CA ASP A 217 2.56 -17.99 -3.71
C ASP A 217 3.51 -19.21 -3.68
N ASP A 218 3.19 -20.23 -2.89
CA ASP A 218 3.90 -21.51 -2.85
C ASP A 218 3.60 -22.41 -4.08
N ASN A 219 2.70 -21.96 -4.97
CA ASN A 219 2.11 -22.72 -6.07
C ASN A 219 1.36 -24.00 -5.63
N GLU A 220 0.95 -24.08 -4.39
CA GLU A 220 0.03 -25.11 -3.93
C GLU A 220 -1.41 -24.66 -4.15
N GLU A 221 -2.23 -25.58 -4.62
CA GLU A 221 -3.66 -25.37 -4.83
C GLU A 221 -4.40 -25.69 -3.53
N TYR A 222 -5.03 -24.68 -2.94
CA TYR A 222 -5.84 -24.85 -1.74
C TYR A 222 -7.32 -24.88 -2.10
N GLU A 223 -8.03 -25.86 -1.56
CA GLU A 223 -9.48 -25.94 -1.69
C GLU A 223 -10.13 -25.25 -0.48
N LEU A 224 -10.80 -24.16 -0.73
CA LEU A 224 -11.54 -23.41 0.28
C LEU A 224 -13.03 -23.73 0.19
N MET A 225 -13.67 -23.84 1.34
CA MET A 225 -15.11 -24.00 1.43
C MET A 225 -15.75 -22.71 1.91
N LEU A 226 -16.76 -22.22 1.20
CA LEU A 226 -17.39 -20.93 1.47
C LEU A 226 -18.84 -21.13 1.91
N SER A 227 -19.32 -20.26 2.78
CA SER A 227 -20.74 -20.05 3.03
C SER A 227 -21.04 -18.57 3.16
N TYR A 228 -22.31 -18.20 3.00
CA TYR A 228 -22.73 -16.82 3.22
C TYR A 228 -24.10 -16.76 3.89
N THR A 229 -24.38 -15.65 4.54
CA THR A 229 -25.66 -15.38 5.15
C THR A 229 -25.87 -13.87 5.31
N LYS A 230 -27.13 -13.47 5.33
CA LYS A 230 -27.51 -12.11 5.68
C LYS A 230 -27.37 -11.89 7.19
N ALA A 231 -26.88 -10.74 7.57
CA ALA A 231 -26.75 -10.30 8.94
C ALA A 231 -26.92 -8.76 9.01
N THR A 232 -27.33 -8.26 10.16
CA THR A 232 -27.58 -6.86 10.38
C THR A 232 -26.65 -6.33 11.49
N LEU A 233 -26.11 -5.13 11.33
CA LEU A 233 -25.40 -4.47 12.40
C LEU A 233 -26.39 -3.86 13.39
N PRO A 234 -26.24 -4.12 14.70
CA PRO A 234 -27.25 -3.73 15.70
C PRO A 234 -27.54 -2.24 15.75
N TYR A 235 -26.56 -1.40 15.41
CA TYR A 235 -26.65 0.05 15.59
C TYR A 235 -27.38 0.78 14.45
N ASN A 236 -27.34 0.26 13.21
CA ASN A 236 -27.94 0.92 12.04
C ASN A 236 -29.06 0.11 11.39
N LYS A 237 -29.28 -1.12 11.86
CA LYS A 237 -30.28 -2.08 11.33
C LYS A 237 -30.17 -2.33 9.82
N LYS A 238 -29.04 -1.97 9.20
CA LYS A 238 -28.78 -2.20 7.79
C LYS A 238 -28.39 -3.65 7.56
N GLU A 239 -28.91 -4.25 6.50
CA GLU A 239 -28.59 -5.60 6.10
C GLU A 239 -27.30 -5.64 5.30
N TYR A 240 -26.41 -6.54 5.68
CA TYR A 240 -25.15 -6.86 5.02
C TYR A 240 -25.08 -8.36 4.74
N THR A 241 -24.11 -8.76 3.95
CA THR A 241 -23.77 -10.17 3.78
C THR A 241 -22.52 -10.51 4.58
N LEU A 242 -22.61 -11.53 5.41
CA LEU A 242 -21.47 -12.19 6.06
C LEU A 242 -21.04 -13.37 5.20
N VAL A 243 -19.83 -13.33 4.67
CA VAL A 243 -19.18 -14.44 3.95
C VAL A 243 -18.19 -15.11 4.90
N ILE A 244 -18.23 -16.43 4.98
CA ILE A 244 -17.41 -17.25 5.86
C ILE A 244 -16.54 -18.15 4.99
N VAL A 245 -15.23 -18.12 5.19
CA VAL A 245 -14.23 -18.84 4.41
C VAL A 245 -13.53 -19.84 5.32
N TYR A 246 -13.64 -21.12 4.99
CA TYR A 246 -13.03 -22.24 5.70
C TYR A 246 -11.84 -22.77 4.90
N GLY A 247 -10.83 -23.29 5.58
CA GLY A 247 -9.66 -23.92 4.97
C GLY A 247 -8.43 -23.01 4.80
N LEU A 248 -8.50 -21.71 5.21
CA LEU A 248 -7.33 -20.84 5.23
C LEU A 248 -6.48 -21.01 6.51
N SER A 249 -7.07 -21.50 7.56
CA SER A 249 -6.41 -21.76 8.85
C SER A 249 -7.08 -22.99 9.47
N GLU A 250 -6.30 -23.80 10.16
CA GLU A 250 -6.79 -24.99 10.85
C GLU A 250 -7.78 -24.66 11.96
N ASP A 251 -7.56 -23.54 12.65
CA ASP A 251 -8.29 -23.21 13.88
C ASP A 251 -9.61 -22.47 13.65
N LYS A 252 -9.64 -21.50 12.73
CA LYS A 252 -10.81 -20.59 12.63
C LYS A 252 -11.09 -20.16 11.20
N PRO A 253 -12.36 -20.13 10.79
CA PRO A 253 -12.74 -19.58 9.49
C PRO A 253 -12.55 -18.06 9.47
N MET A 254 -12.22 -17.53 8.31
CA MET A 254 -12.20 -16.08 8.07
C MET A 254 -13.64 -15.59 7.83
N LYS A 255 -13.98 -14.42 8.38
CA LYS A 255 -15.32 -13.83 8.33
C LYS A 255 -15.23 -12.45 7.69
N LEU A 256 -15.95 -12.27 6.58
CA LEU A 256 -15.96 -11.06 5.78
C LEU A 256 -17.35 -10.44 5.79
N LEU A 257 -17.47 -9.17 6.13
CA LEU A 257 -18.69 -8.39 5.99
C LEU A 257 -18.62 -7.56 4.72
N THR A 258 -19.72 -7.52 3.97
CA THR A 258 -19.81 -6.71 2.77
C THR A 258 -21.23 -6.15 2.56
N ASN A 259 -21.32 -4.99 1.93
CA ASN A 259 -22.57 -4.42 1.41
C ASN A 259 -22.79 -4.76 -0.08
N ILE A 260 -21.89 -5.54 -0.69
CA ILE A 260 -22.06 -6.00 -2.07
C ILE A 260 -23.22 -7.01 -2.10
N LYS A 261 -24.14 -6.81 -3.05
CA LYS A 261 -25.25 -7.73 -3.26
C LYS A 261 -24.73 -9.06 -3.81
N ILE A 262 -25.23 -10.17 -3.27
CA ILE A 262 -24.93 -11.53 -3.72
C ILE A 262 -26.18 -12.12 -4.35
N GLU A 263 -26.10 -12.49 -5.60
CA GLU A 263 -27.17 -13.11 -6.37
C GLU A 263 -26.80 -14.54 -6.78
N SER A 264 -25.51 -14.86 -6.84
CA SER A 264 -24.98 -16.12 -7.31
C SER A 264 -23.86 -16.67 -6.41
N LYS A 265 -23.43 -17.92 -6.65
CA LYS A 265 -22.25 -18.50 -6.02
C LYS A 265 -20.96 -17.80 -6.49
N GLU A 266 -20.95 -17.37 -7.72
CA GLU A 266 -19.85 -16.66 -8.38
C GLU A 266 -19.57 -15.31 -7.68
N ASP A 267 -20.60 -14.62 -7.20
CA ASP A 267 -20.44 -13.39 -6.42
C ASP A 267 -19.74 -13.67 -5.09
N VAL A 268 -20.06 -14.78 -4.42
CA VAL A 268 -19.39 -15.18 -3.18
C VAL A 268 -17.91 -15.44 -3.45
N ILE A 269 -17.60 -16.21 -4.49
CA ILE A 269 -16.23 -16.50 -4.92
C ILE A 269 -15.48 -15.22 -5.27
N ARG A 270 -16.13 -14.31 -5.98
CA ARG A 270 -15.57 -12.99 -6.35
C ARG A 270 -15.21 -12.15 -5.11
N ILE A 271 -16.12 -12.07 -4.12
CA ILE A 271 -15.85 -11.34 -2.87
C ILE A 271 -14.62 -11.90 -2.15
N VAL A 272 -14.50 -13.24 -2.09
CA VAL A 272 -13.33 -13.86 -1.47
C VAL A 272 -12.05 -13.57 -2.26
N ARG A 273 -12.08 -13.66 -3.59
CA ARG A 273 -10.92 -13.31 -4.44
C ARG A 273 -10.50 -11.86 -4.27
N LEU A 274 -11.47 -10.94 -4.23
CA LEU A 274 -11.20 -9.52 -3.96
C LEU A 274 -10.54 -9.34 -2.59
N TYR A 275 -11.05 -10.00 -1.55
CA TYR A 275 -10.43 -9.90 -0.23
C TYR A 275 -9.02 -10.50 -0.20
N LEU A 276 -8.80 -11.63 -0.84
CA LEU A 276 -7.48 -12.25 -0.91
C LEU A 276 -6.45 -11.35 -1.63
N SER A 277 -6.91 -10.45 -2.52
CA SER A 277 -5.99 -9.47 -3.12
C SER A 277 -5.45 -8.43 -2.12
N ARG A 278 -5.95 -8.40 -0.88
CA ARG A 278 -5.45 -7.54 0.19
C ARG A 278 -3.95 -7.72 0.45
N TRP A 279 -3.44 -8.92 0.26
CA TRP A 279 -2.01 -9.19 0.47
C TRP A 279 -1.08 -8.33 -0.42
N ARG A 280 -1.60 -7.72 -1.49
CA ARG A 280 -0.86 -6.80 -2.34
C ARG A 280 -0.33 -5.57 -1.58
N ILE A 281 -1.07 -5.08 -0.58
CA ILE A 281 -0.56 -3.98 0.24
C ILE A 281 0.56 -4.43 1.18
N GLU A 282 0.54 -5.69 1.62
CA GLU A 282 1.63 -6.27 2.40
C GLU A 282 2.92 -6.40 1.57
N GLU A 283 2.80 -6.77 0.28
CA GLU A 283 3.94 -6.73 -0.66
C GLU A 283 4.48 -5.30 -0.82
N HIS A 284 3.58 -4.32 -0.91
CA HIS A 284 3.98 -2.92 -1.00
C HIS A 284 4.77 -2.49 0.25
N PHE A 285 4.28 -2.79 1.46
CA PHE A 285 5.02 -2.52 2.70
C PHE A 285 6.34 -3.28 2.78
N ARG A 286 6.35 -4.54 2.36
CA ARG A 286 7.59 -5.34 2.28
C ARG A 286 8.61 -4.67 1.36
N GLY A 287 8.16 -4.18 0.20
CA GLY A 287 8.99 -3.43 -0.73
C GLY A 287 9.57 -2.17 -0.08
N LYS A 288 8.76 -1.36 0.61
CA LYS A 288 9.25 -0.20 1.37
C LYS A 288 10.32 -0.58 2.38
N LYS A 289 10.04 -1.60 3.22
CA LYS A 289 10.91 -1.99 4.34
C LYS A 289 12.18 -2.70 3.89
N GLN A 290 12.08 -3.65 2.97
CA GLN A 290 13.20 -4.53 2.59
C GLN A 290 14.04 -4.02 1.42
N GLU A 291 13.42 -3.38 0.42
CA GLU A 291 14.16 -2.93 -0.77
C GLU A 291 14.65 -1.47 -0.64
N TYR A 292 14.02 -0.68 0.25
CA TYR A 292 14.34 0.74 0.41
C TYR A 292 14.67 1.16 1.84
N ASP A 293 14.89 0.23 2.76
CA ASP A 293 15.26 0.51 4.15
C ASP A 293 14.36 1.56 4.81
N PHE A 294 13.05 1.48 4.60
CA PHE A 294 12.08 2.50 5.02
C PHE A 294 12.18 2.82 6.52
N GLU A 295 12.48 1.83 7.34
CA GLU A 295 12.66 2.00 8.78
C GLU A 295 13.99 2.68 9.15
N ASN A 296 14.95 2.74 8.22
CA ASN A 296 16.27 3.37 8.45
C ASN A 296 16.32 4.86 8.07
N MET A 297 15.21 5.48 7.63
CA MET A 297 15.21 6.92 7.42
C MET A 297 15.64 7.68 8.69
N ARG A 298 16.53 8.68 8.55
CA ARG A 298 17.14 9.41 9.68
C ARG A 298 16.80 10.89 9.69
N VAL A 299 15.91 11.36 8.84
CA VAL A 299 15.37 12.72 8.92
C VAL A 299 14.58 12.90 10.21
N ARG A 300 14.63 14.10 10.82
CA ARG A 300 14.27 14.29 12.23
C ARG A 300 12.84 14.74 12.47
N THR A 301 12.24 15.47 11.52
CA THR A 301 10.90 16.04 11.67
C THR A 301 9.84 15.16 10.99
N LEU A 302 8.63 15.16 11.49
CA LEU A 302 7.50 14.46 10.85
C LEU A 302 7.24 15.00 9.43
N LYS A 303 7.47 16.31 9.19
CA LYS A 303 7.39 16.91 7.85
C LYS A 303 8.40 16.27 6.91
N SER A 304 9.67 16.23 7.28
CA SER A 304 10.74 15.62 6.47
C SER A 304 10.51 14.15 6.22
N MET A 305 10.03 13.41 7.24
CA MET A 305 9.69 11.98 7.10
C MET A 305 8.56 11.77 6.09
N ASN A 306 7.51 12.59 6.14
CA ASN A 306 6.40 12.50 5.21
C ASN A 306 6.82 12.90 3.78
N ASN A 307 7.69 13.91 3.61
CA ASN A 307 8.20 14.31 2.31
C ASN A 307 9.05 13.21 1.67
N LEU A 308 9.94 12.59 2.46
CA LEU A 308 10.71 11.43 2.01
C LEU A 308 9.80 10.22 1.70
N ASN A 309 8.82 9.95 2.56
CA ASN A 309 7.84 8.90 2.32
C ASN A 309 7.01 9.15 1.05
N MET A 310 6.62 10.39 0.78
CA MET A 310 5.95 10.76 -0.47
C MET A 310 6.82 10.43 -1.68
N MET A 311 8.10 10.79 -1.65
CA MET A 311 9.03 10.49 -2.75
C MET A 311 9.21 8.99 -2.96
N LEU A 312 9.31 8.20 -1.86
CA LEU A 312 9.36 6.74 -1.95
C LEU A 312 8.04 6.16 -2.49
N THR A 313 6.90 6.69 -2.05
CA THR A 313 5.57 6.27 -2.51
C THR A 313 5.42 6.48 -4.01
N ILE A 314 5.85 7.63 -4.52
CA ILE A 314 5.88 7.93 -5.96
C ILE A 314 6.81 6.97 -6.70
N HIS A 315 7.98 6.71 -6.15
CA HIS A 315 8.95 5.78 -6.72
C HIS A 315 8.38 4.37 -6.90
N LEU A 316 7.81 3.83 -5.84
CA LEU A 316 7.17 2.51 -5.86
C LEU A 316 5.94 2.48 -6.78
N GLY A 317 5.17 3.57 -6.82
CA GLY A 317 4.07 3.71 -7.75
C GLY A 317 4.51 3.64 -9.21
N HIS A 318 5.63 4.27 -9.57
CA HIS A 318 6.20 4.14 -10.91
C HIS A 318 6.68 2.72 -11.23
N ILE A 319 7.26 2.01 -10.24
CA ILE A 319 7.61 0.59 -10.41
C ILE A 319 6.35 -0.25 -10.65
N ALA A 320 5.29 -0.02 -9.89
CA ALA A 320 4.02 -0.74 -10.05
C ALA A 320 3.37 -0.45 -11.43
N ILE A 321 3.42 0.81 -11.88
CA ILE A 321 2.96 1.22 -13.21
C ILE A 321 3.80 0.54 -14.30
N LEU A 322 5.11 0.50 -14.14
CA LEU A 322 6.00 -0.19 -15.08
C LEU A 322 5.66 -1.69 -15.17
N ALA A 323 5.45 -2.33 -14.03
CA ALA A 323 5.05 -3.74 -13.95
C ALA A 323 3.67 -4.01 -14.59
N ASP A 324 2.78 -3.02 -14.62
CA ASP A 324 1.45 -3.12 -15.21
C ASP A 324 1.43 -2.95 -16.74
N LYS A 325 2.46 -2.35 -17.33
CA LYS A 325 2.53 -2.08 -18.77
C LYS A 325 2.87 -3.35 -19.56
N ILE A 326 1.90 -3.90 -20.26
CA ILE A 326 2.05 -5.10 -21.10
C ILE A 326 3.07 -4.85 -22.21
N ASP A 327 3.07 -3.64 -22.79
CA ASP A 327 3.98 -3.26 -23.89
C ASP A 327 5.46 -3.17 -23.45
N SER A 328 5.71 -3.03 -22.14
CA SER A 328 7.05 -2.99 -21.56
C SER A 328 7.59 -4.36 -21.16
N LYS A 329 6.94 -5.45 -21.55
CA LYS A 329 7.25 -6.82 -21.09
C LYS A 329 8.73 -7.20 -21.33
N LEU A 330 9.30 -6.86 -22.48
CA LEU A 330 10.71 -7.14 -22.77
C LEU A 330 11.67 -6.35 -21.87
N LEU A 331 11.35 -5.07 -21.61
CA LEU A 331 12.14 -4.24 -20.70
C LEU A 331 12.08 -4.79 -19.27
N ILE A 332 10.89 -5.14 -18.80
CA ILE A 332 10.67 -5.72 -17.47
C ILE A 332 11.45 -7.03 -17.33
N ILE A 333 11.40 -7.92 -18.33
CA ILE A 333 12.17 -9.18 -18.34
C ILE A 333 13.67 -8.90 -18.23
N LYS A 334 14.20 -7.91 -18.96
CA LYS A 334 15.62 -7.53 -18.89
C LYS A 334 15.99 -6.98 -17.51
N ILE A 335 15.13 -6.14 -16.93
CA ILE A 335 15.32 -5.60 -15.56
C ILE A 335 15.32 -6.74 -14.54
N ILE A 336 14.34 -7.65 -14.60
CA ILE A 336 14.27 -8.81 -13.69
C ILE A 336 15.49 -9.72 -13.87
N TYR A 337 15.94 -9.93 -15.10
CA TYR A 337 17.17 -10.70 -15.35
C TYR A 337 18.39 -10.06 -14.70
N ALA A 338 18.51 -8.73 -14.77
CA ALA A 338 19.58 -7.98 -14.12
C ALA A 338 19.55 -8.10 -12.58
N SER A 339 18.40 -8.37 -11.97
CA SER A 339 18.26 -8.53 -10.53
C SER A 339 18.99 -9.76 -9.97
N LYS A 340 19.41 -10.70 -10.83
CA LYS A 340 20.01 -11.99 -10.45
C LYS A 340 19.18 -12.77 -9.43
N SER A 341 17.90 -12.45 -9.32
CA SER A 341 16.98 -13.14 -8.41
C SER A 341 16.87 -14.61 -8.82
N LEU A 342 16.94 -15.50 -7.84
CA LEU A 342 16.61 -16.89 -8.06
C LEU A 342 15.24 -16.97 -8.73
N ARG A 343 15.09 -17.78 -9.77
CA ARG A 343 13.81 -18.03 -10.43
C ARG A 343 12.89 -18.74 -9.42
N SER A 344 12.23 -17.96 -8.56
CA SER A 344 11.12 -18.50 -7.80
C SER A 344 9.93 -18.66 -8.75
N LYS A 345 9.11 -19.66 -8.51
CA LYS A 345 7.85 -19.85 -9.25
C LYS A 345 6.92 -18.65 -9.09
N THR A 346 7.09 -17.87 -8.03
CA THR A 346 6.33 -16.67 -7.70
C THR A 346 7.11 -15.42 -8.11
N ILE A 347 6.53 -14.61 -8.97
CA ILE A 347 7.12 -13.35 -9.41
C ILE A 347 6.65 -12.25 -8.46
N VAL A 348 7.51 -11.84 -7.54
CA VAL A 348 7.31 -10.63 -6.73
C VAL A 348 7.84 -9.44 -7.53
N TRP A 349 7.02 -8.94 -8.45
CA TRP A 349 7.39 -7.93 -9.43
C TRP A 349 8.10 -6.71 -8.83
N LEU A 350 7.57 -6.18 -7.72
CA LEU A 350 8.09 -4.96 -7.11
C LEU A 350 9.54 -5.12 -6.66
N SER A 351 9.86 -6.15 -5.89
CA SER A 351 11.22 -6.40 -5.40
C SER A 351 12.19 -6.74 -6.52
N GLN A 352 11.76 -7.54 -7.50
CA GLN A 352 12.63 -7.93 -8.61
C GLN A 352 12.93 -6.74 -9.52
N ILE A 353 11.95 -5.89 -9.81
CA ILE A 353 12.17 -4.69 -10.62
C ILE A 353 13.06 -3.70 -9.85
N ALA A 354 12.81 -3.47 -8.56
CA ALA A 354 13.61 -2.58 -7.73
C ALA A 354 15.10 -3.01 -7.72
N ARG A 355 15.37 -4.28 -7.46
CA ARG A 355 16.73 -4.85 -7.48
C ARG A 355 17.37 -4.76 -8.87
N GLY A 356 16.62 -5.09 -9.90
CA GLY A 356 17.11 -5.03 -11.29
C GLY A 356 17.47 -3.61 -11.70
N MET A 357 16.64 -2.62 -11.37
CA MET A 357 16.93 -1.20 -11.60
C MET A 357 18.20 -0.77 -10.89
N LYS A 358 18.36 -1.13 -9.60
CA LYS A 358 19.56 -0.84 -8.83
C LYS A 358 20.81 -1.42 -9.50
N GLU A 359 20.78 -2.68 -9.94
CA GLU A 359 21.91 -3.32 -10.61
C GLU A 359 22.26 -2.66 -11.95
N ILE A 360 21.26 -2.28 -12.74
CA ILE A 360 21.48 -1.58 -14.03
C ILE A 360 22.10 -0.19 -13.76
N LEU A 361 21.59 0.54 -12.78
CA LEU A 361 22.05 1.89 -12.47
C LEU A 361 23.43 1.94 -11.81
N LYS A 362 23.93 0.84 -11.22
CA LYS A 362 25.31 0.75 -10.71
C LYS A 362 26.36 1.13 -11.77
N TYR A 363 26.09 0.81 -13.01
CA TYR A 363 27.02 1.04 -14.13
C TYR A 363 26.73 2.35 -14.88
N ALA A 364 25.78 3.13 -14.41
CA ALA A 364 25.51 4.46 -14.97
C ALA A 364 26.53 5.47 -14.42
N HIS A 365 27.64 5.65 -15.11
CA HIS A 365 28.76 6.49 -14.68
C HIS A 365 28.52 7.99 -14.79
N GLU A 366 27.48 8.42 -15.46
CA GLU A 366 27.29 9.83 -15.84
C GLU A 366 26.17 10.54 -15.06
N GLY A 367 25.71 10.00 -13.98
CA GLY A 367 24.80 10.61 -13.01
C GLY A 367 23.77 11.63 -13.52
N ILE A 368 23.10 12.27 -12.61
CA ILE A 368 22.14 13.35 -12.88
C ILE A 368 22.81 14.59 -13.51
N LYS A 369 24.13 14.77 -13.35
CA LYS A 369 24.85 15.95 -13.81
C LYS A 369 24.62 16.26 -15.29
N ARG A 370 24.73 15.28 -16.18
CA ARG A 370 24.39 15.46 -17.58
C ARG A 370 22.92 15.77 -17.83
N TRP A 371 22.06 15.31 -17.00
CA TRP A 371 20.64 15.56 -17.11
C TRP A 371 20.26 16.99 -16.70
N GLN A 372 20.94 17.55 -15.71
CA GLN A 372 20.77 18.95 -15.30
C GLN A 372 21.35 19.93 -16.31
N ASP A 373 22.40 19.52 -17.01
CA ASP A 373 23.08 20.33 -18.04
C ASP A 373 22.36 20.31 -19.41
N ILE A 374 21.30 19.49 -19.56
CA ILE A 374 20.49 19.51 -20.78
C ILE A 374 19.60 20.76 -20.76
N GLU A 375 20.07 21.84 -21.38
CA GLU A 375 19.19 22.96 -21.77
C GLU A 375 18.11 22.44 -22.72
N VAL A 376 16.88 22.32 -22.23
CA VAL A 376 15.73 22.02 -23.09
C VAL A 376 15.38 23.27 -23.88
N ARG A 377 16.02 23.47 -25.03
CA ARG A 377 15.76 24.60 -25.93
C ARG A 377 14.42 24.50 -26.65
N ASP A 378 13.85 23.31 -26.82
CA ASP A 378 12.55 23.10 -27.47
C ASP A 378 11.81 21.89 -26.86
N PRO A 379 10.59 22.09 -26.28
CA PRO A 379 9.77 20.99 -25.75
C PRO A 379 9.47 19.88 -26.76
N ARG A 380 9.54 20.19 -28.08
CA ARG A 380 9.30 19.20 -29.15
C ARG A 380 10.47 18.24 -29.34
N GLN A 381 11.67 18.57 -28.86
CA GLN A 381 12.83 17.66 -28.90
C GLN A 381 12.76 16.54 -27.87
N LEU A 382 11.94 16.67 -26.83
CA LEU A 382 11.69 15.61 -25.85
C LEU A 382 10.87 14.45 -26.42
N SER A 383 10.07 14.67 -27.47
CA SER A 383 9.26 13.65 -28.11
C SER A 383 10.03 12.77 -29.11
N LEU A 384 11.28 13.14 -29.46
CA LEU A 384 12.10 12.43 -30.44
C LEU A 384 13.21 11.56 -29.84
N LYS A 385 13.34 11.51 -28.51
CA LYS A 385 14.39 10.74 -27.80
C LYS A 385 13.86 9.68 -26.83
N LEU A 386 12.60 9.25 -27.02
CA LEU A 386 12.02 8.09 -26.34
C LEU A 386 11.91 6.91 -27.27
#